data_5c6732e8d1151fb2302908de5ee325dc
#
_entry.id   5c6732e8d1151fb2302908de5ee325dc
#
_cell.length_a   1.000
_cell.length_b   1.000
_cell.length_c   1.000
_cell.angle_alpha   90.00
_cell.angle_beta   90.00
_cell.angle_gamma   90.00
#
_symmetry.space_group_name_H-M   'P 1'
#
loop_
_entity.id
_entity.type
_entity.pdbx_description
1 polymer ?
#
loop_
_entity_poly.entity_id
_entity_poly.type
_entity_poly.pdbx_seq_one_letter_code
_entity_poly.pdbx_strand_id
1 'polypeptide(L)'
;MTVSRPRQATAFTPEAPVTLHQFGSSYGVSAAGTAASTHPRPRRDRPRRRWRPLVGGLILPVAILTAWWIASASGQIPSYRLPSPPAVVAAAVDLAQRGLFFQDVAISTQRVLLGFGAGSAIGLVLGALVGLSRTVSILVSPLIGALRAVPSLAWLPLLVLYLGIGEVPKVALITIGAAFPVFTTLAGALRHVDPHLVEVGRAYGLTRVGLLTTVQLPAVIPSLVSGLRLALAQSWLFLVAAELISSSMGLGFLLIDSGNNGRIDRLFLAIILLAILGKLTDGLIGVLERWLLRRWG
;
A
#
# COMPACT_ATOMS: atom_id res chain seq x y z
N MET A 1 24.80 20.45 -59.13
CA MET A 1 26.27 20.30 -58.89
C MET A 1 26.49 20.45 -57.38
N THR A 2 26.65 19.35 -56.69
CA THR A 2 27.39 19.29 -55.41
C THR A 2 27.61 17.83 -55.08
N VAL A 3 28.86 17.50 -54.96
CA VAL A 3 29.50 16.19 -54.98
C VAL A 3 29.27 15.49 -53.61
N SER A 4 28.82 14.23 -53.65
CA SER A 4 28.78 13.29 -52.54
C SER A 4 30.18 12.75 -52.21
N ARG A 5 30.61 12.84 -50.95
CA ARG A 5 31.81 12.17 -50.45
C ARG A 5 31.47 10.76 -49.94
N PRO A 6 32.26 9.74 -50.22
CA PRO A 6 32.05 8.39 -49.74
C PRO A 6 32.56 8.24 -48.27
N ARG A 7 31.78 7.45 -47.49
CA ARG A 7 32.17 6.99 -46.16
C ARG A 7 33.33 6.00 -46.24
N GLN A 8 34.39 6.27 -45.50
CA GLN A 8 35.51 5.34 -45.30
C GLN A 8 35.06 4.15 -44.44
N ALA A 9 35.30 2.95 -44.97
CA ALA A 9 35.18 1.69 -44.25
C ALA A 9 36.36 1.56 -43.29
N THR A 10 36.07 1.37 -41.98
CA THR A 10 37.02 1.02 -40.97
C THR A 10 37.39 -0.46 -41.09
N ALA A 11 38.67 -0.71 -41.32
CA ALA A 11 39.25 -2.02 -41.46
C ALA A 11 39.16 -2.85 -40.15
N PHE A 12 38.72 -4.09 -40.33
CA PHE A 12 38.71 -5.12 -39.31
C PHE A 12 40.14 -5.66 -39.13
N THR A 13 40.77 -5.45 -37.98
CA THR A 13 42.03 -6.10 -37.62
C THR A 13 41.70 -7.45 -36.94
N PRO A 14 42.28 -8.56 -37.43
CA PRO A 14 42.09 -9.86 -36.77
C PRO A 14 42.94 -9.95 -35.50
N GLU A 15 42.33 -10.32 -34.40
CA GLU A 15 43.02 -10.65 -33.12
C GLU A 15 43.85 -11.93 -33.27
N ALA A 16 45.03 -11.90 -32.65
CA ALA A 16 46.02 -12.96 -32.63
C ALA A 16 45.56 -14.22 -31.88
N PRO A 17 46.08 -15.39 -32.22
CA PRO A 17 45.66 -16.65 -31.60
C PRO A 17 46.17 -16.79 -30.17
N VAL A 18 45.26 -17.19 -29.26
CA VAL A 18 45.55 -17.55 -27.88
C VAL A 18 46.36 -18.84 -27.85
N THR A 19 47.58 -18.75 -27.45
CA THR A 19 48.49 -19.89 -27.21
C THR A 19 48.09 -20.63 -25.95
N LEU A 20 47.66 -21.89 -26.13
CA LEU A 20 47.53 -22.87 -25.06
C LEU A 20 48.95 -23.28 -24.57
N HIS A 21 49.36 -22.85 -23.42
CA HIS A 21 50.56 -23.38 -22.76
C HIS A 21 50.24 -23.88 -21.35
N GLN A 22 50.52 -25.17 -21.23
CA GLN A 22 50.97 -25.90 -20.05
C GLN A 22 49.98 -26.19 -18.93
N PHE A 23 49.32 -27.33 -19.11
CA PHE A 23 48.97 -28.21 -17.99
C PHE A 23 50.26 -28.96 -17.56
N GLY A 24 50.92 -28.46 -16.55
CA GLY A 24 52.01 -29.12 -15.83
C GLY A 24 51.44 -29.91 -14.65
N SER A 25 51.55 -31.22 -14.76
CA SER A 25 51.35 -32.22 -13.72
C SER A 25 52.27 -31.96 -12.53
N SER A 26 51.73 -31.89 -11.32
CA SER A 26 52.47 -32.32 -10.11
C SER A 26 51.46 -32.81 -9.05
N TYR A 27 51.21 -34.11 -9.05
CA TYR A 27 50.65 -34.83 -7.92
C TYR A 27 51.69 -34.88 -6.81
N GLY A 28 51.64 -33.94 -5.89
CA GLY A 28 52.32 -34.01 -4.60
C GLY A 28 51.38 -34.62 -3.56
N VAL A 29 51.47 -35.92 -3.36
CA VAL A 29 50.88 -36.59 -2.20
C VAL A 29 51.67 -36.13 -0.97
N SER A 30 51.15 -35.26 -0.17
CA SER A 30 51.67 -34.95 1.17
C SER A 30 50.74 -35.56 2.21
N ALA A 31 51.32 -36.47 2.96
CA ALA A 31 50.66 -37.20 4.03
C ALA A 31 50.37 -36.33 5.25
N ALA A 32 49.23 -36.62 5.86
CA ALA A 32 48.95 -36.55 7.28
C ALA A 32 49.22 -35.23 8.02
N GLY A 33 48.24 -34.42 8.12
CA GLY A 33 48.04 -33.50 9.24
C GLY A 33 46.57 -33.58 9.66
N THR A 34 46.27 -34.37 10.67
CA THR A 34 44.98 -34.39 11.37
C THR A 34 44.76 -33.03 12.03
N ALA A 35 44.33 -32.06 11.23
CA ALA A 35 43.80 -30.81 11.77
C ALA A 35 42.41 -31.09 12.31
N ALA A 36 42.32 -31.16 13.64
CA ALA A 36 41.04 -31.17 14.34
C ALA A 36 40.21 -29.99 13.85
N SER A 37 39.16 -30.26 13.11
CA SER A 37 38.16 -29.27 12.72
C SER A 37 37.48 -28.78 13.99
N THR A 38 37.97 -27.68 14.53
CA THR A 38 37.25 -26.90 15.53
C THR A 38 36.03 -26.30 14.86
N HIS A 39 34.92 -27.07 14.85
CA HIS A 39 33.61 -26.50 14.52
C HIS A 39 33.38 -25.32 15.45
N PRO A 40 33.16 -24.11 14.94
CA PRO A 40 32.79 -23.00 15.78
C PRO A 40 31.46 -23.36 16.44
N ARG A 41 31.45 -23.48 17.76
CA ARG A 41 30.24 -23.69 18.56
C ARG A 41 29.24 -22.62 18.16
N PRO A 42 27.95 -22.96 17.84
CA PRO A 42 26.95 -21.97 17.53
C PRO A 42 26.88 -21.03 18.73
N ARG A 43 27.20 -19.74 18.48
CA ARG A 43 26.98 -18.68 19.45
C ARG A 43 25.50 -18.76 19.81
N ARG A 44 25.21 -19.14 21.06
CA ARG A 44 23.87 -19.00 21.65
C ARG A 44 23.52 -17.52 21.55
N ASP A 45 22.69 -17.17 20.57
CA ASP A 45 22.08 -15.85 20.48
C ASP A 45 21.31 -15.63 21.77
N ARG A 46 21.84 -14.75 22.61
CA ARG A 46 21.11 -14.28 23.81
C ARG A 46 19.78 -13.72 23.31
N PRO A 47 18.64 -14.05 23.96
CA PRO A 47 17.34 -13.54 23.54
C PRO A 47 17.43 -12.02 23.55
N ARG A 48 17.47 -11.42 22.35
CA ARG A 48 17.45 -9.97 22.19
C ARG A 48 16.18 -9.48 22.84
N ARG A 49 16.32 -8.79 23.94
CA ARG A 49 15.27 -8.21 24.77
C ARG A 49 14.27 -7.48 23.89
N ARG A 50 13.11 -8.09 23.64
CA ARG A 50 12.05 -7.65 22.69
C ARG A 50 11.45 -6.27 23.01
N TRP A 51 11.83 -5.66 24.12
CA TRP A 51 11.33 -4.37 24.60
C TRP A 51 12.04 -3.16 23.96
N ARG A 52 13.28 -3.31 23.47
CA ARG A 52 14.03 -2.21 22.84
C ARG A 52 13.34 -1.60 21.62
N PRO A 53 12.76 -2.36 20.67
CA PRO A 53 12.07 -1.76 19.53
C PRO A 53 10.75 -1.10 19.91
N LEU A 54 10.06 -1.57 20.94
CA LEU A 54 8.79 -0.97 21.40
C LEU A 54 9.04 0.38 22.10
N VAL A 55 10.04 0.44 22.98
CA VAL A 55 10.41 1.69 23.65
C VAL A 55 10.95 2.71 22.65
N GLY A 56 11.80 2.28 21.69
CA GLY A 56 12.31 3.15 20.63
C GLY A 56 11.19 3.71 19.74
N GLY A 57 10.16 2.90 19.45
CA GLY A 57 9.01 3.31 18.63
C GLY A 57 8.08 4.33 19.31
N LEU A 58 8.07 4.39 20.67
CA LEU A 58 7.24 5.32 21.41
C LEU A 58 7.90 6.69 21.68
N ILE A 59 9.23 6.77 21.57
CA ILE A 59 9.96 8.01 21.88
C ILE A 59 9.49 9.17 21.00
N LEU A 60 9.38 8.95 19.69
CA LEU A 60 9.00 10.01 18.74
C LEU A 60 7.54 10.47 18.93
N PRO A 61 6.53 9.59 19.04
CA PRO A 61 5.16 10.03 19.35
C PRO A 61 5.05 10.80 20.67
N VAL A 62 5.72 10.33 21.72
CA VAL A 62 5.74 11.02 23.02
C VAL A 62 6.41 12.37 22.92
N ALA A 63 7.55 12.47 22.20
CA ALA A 63 8.24 13.73 21.98
C ALA A 63 7.36 14.74 21.22
N ILE A 64 6.65 14.29 20.17
CA ILE A 64 5.72 15.15 19.41
C ILE A 64 4.57 15.63 20.31
N LEU A 65 3.94 14.75 21.10
CA LEU A 65 2.87 15.12 22.01
C LEU A 65 3.36 16.10 23.10
N THR A 66 4.55 15.88 23.64
CA THR A 66 5.16 16.75 24.64
C THR A 66 5.49 18.14 24.03
N ALA A 67 6.07 18.15 22.82
CA ALA A 67 6.33 19.39 22.11
C ALA A 67 5.04 20.17 21.82
N TRP A 68 3.99 19.48 21.36
CA TRP A 68 2.67 20.10 21.16
C TRP A 68 2.12 20.68 22.46
N TRP A 69 2.19 19.91 23.58
CA TRP A 69 1.75 20.39 24.90
C TRP A 69 2.50 21.64 25.33
N ILE A 70 3.83 21.62 25.26
CA ILE A 70 4.67 22.77 25.63
C ILE A 70 4.36 23.97 24.74
N ALA A 71 4.28 23.78 23.41
CA ALA A 71 3.99 24.86 22.47
C ALA A 71 2.62 25.51 22.73
N SER A 72 1.58 24.68 23.01
CA SER A 72 0.25 25.22 23.32
C SER A 72 0.14 25.86 24.71
N ALA A 73 0.95 25.40 25.68
CA ALA A 73 0.97 25.93 27.05
C ALA A 73 1.83 27.20 27.20
N SER A 74 2.78 27.43 26.28
CA SER A 74 3.71 28.57 26.32
C SER A 74 3.02 29.95 26.17
N GLY A 75 1.77 29.99 25.71
CA GLY A 75 1.03 31.23 25.44
C GLY A 75 1.53 32.02 24.22
N GLN A 76 2.63 31.58 23.58
CA GLN A 76 3.16 32.27 22.39
C GLN A 76 2.29 32.03 21.16
N ILE A 77 1.61 30.91 21.09
CA ILE A 77 0.72 30.55 19.99
C ILE A 77 -0.73 30.69 20.48
N PRO A 78 -1.54 31.57 19.90
CA PRO A 78 -2.94 31.72 20.27
C PRO A 78 -3.72 30.40 20.14
N SER A 79 -4.64 30.12 21.04
CA SER A 79 -5.44 28.88 21.10
C SER A 79 -6.29 28.62 19.83
N TYR A 80 -6.63 29.69 19.11
CA TYR A 80 -7.32 29.60 17.82
C TYR A 80 -6.40 29.11 16.67
N ARG A 81 -5.08 28.99 16.87
CA ARG A 81 -4.13 28.41 15.91
C ARG A 81 -3.67 27.03 16.35
N LEU A 82 -3.41 26.85 17.64
CA LEU A 82 -2.94 25.62 18.20
C LEU A 82 -3.70 25.30 19.50
N PRO A 83 -4.78 24.51 19.44
CA PRO A 83 -5.51 24.11 20.63
C PRO A 83 -4.63 23.24 21.54
N SER A 84 -4.83 23.34 22.84
CA SER A 84 -4.13 22.45 23.78
C SER A 84 -4.71 21.03 23.70
N PRO A 85 -3.92 19.99 24.01
CA PRO A 85 -4.43 18.60 24.08
C PRO A 85 -5.67 18.44 24.97
N PRO A 86 -5.76 19.07 26.17
CA PRO A 86 -6.98 19.06 26.98
C PRO A 86 -8.20 19.67 26.27
N ALA A 87 -8.02 20.73 25.48
CA ALA A 87 -9.11 21.33 24.74
C ALA A 87 -9.66 20.38 23.66
N VAL A 88 -8.79 19.61 22.99
CA VAL A 88 -9.21 18.60 22.02
C VAL A 88 -9.96 17.45 22.71
N VAL A 89 -9.52 17.02 23.89
CA VAL A 89 -10.25 16.02 24.70
C VAL A 89 -11.60 16.55 25.14
N ALA A 90 -11.68 17.79 25.62
CA ALA A 90 -12.96 18.43 25.97
C ALA A 90 -13.91 18.52 24.78
N ALA A 91 -13.41 18.82 23.59
CA ALA A 91 -14.19 18.79 22.34
C ALA A 91 -14.73 17.38 22.03
N ALA A 92 -13.93 16.34 22.27
CA ALA A 92 -14.38 14.95 22.10
C ALA A 92 -15.51 14.59 23.08
N VAL A 93 -15.39 15.00 24.35
CA VAL A 93 -16.42 14.78 25.37
C VAL A 93 -17.72 15.53 25.03
N ASP A 94 -17.62 16.80 24.61
CA ASP A 94 -18.79 17.61 24.19
C ASP A 94 -19.53 16.96 23.00
N LEU A 95 -18.81 16.53 21.96
CA LEU A 95 -19.41 15.82 20.82
C LEU A 95 -19.99 14.47 21.23
N ALA A 96 -19.36 13.74 22.15
CA ALA A 96 -19.86 12.47 22.63
C ALA A 96 -21.17 12.63 23.42
N GLN A 97 -21.27 13.64 24.27
CA GLN A 97 -22.48 13.97 25.03
C GLN A 97 -23.64 14.35 24.10
N ARG A 98 -23.34 14.95 22.95
CA ARG A 98 -24.34 15.29 21.92
C ARG A 98 -24.66 14.10 21.00
N GLY A 99 -23.99 12.97 21.13
CA GLY A 99 -24.16 11.80 20.27
C GLY A 99 -23.46 11.91 18.90
N LEU A 100 -22.96 13.10 18.53
CA LEU A 100 -22.36 13.37 17.21
C LEU A 100 -21.04 12.63 16.99
N PHE A 101 -20.24 12.47 18.06
CA PHE A 101 -18.94 11.79 17.97
C PHE A 101 -19.07 10.37 17.39
N PHE A 102 -19.94 9.57 17.95
CA PHE A 102 -20.14 8.18 17.51
C PHE A 102 -20.79 8.11 16.14
N GLN A 103 -21.72 9.03 15.85
CA GLN A 103 -22.38 9.12 14.56
C GLN A 103 -21.37 9.43 13.44
N ASP A 104 -20.52 10.44 13.59
CA ASP A 104 -19.55 10.83 12.57
C ASP A 104 -18.50 9.73 12.35
N VAL A 105 -18.01 9.11 13.43
CA VAL A 105 -17.07 7.98 13.34
C VAL A 105 -17.71 6.79 12.63
N ALA A 106 -18.94 6.43 12.99
CA ALA A 106 -19.63 5.28 12.42
C ALA A 106 -19.90 5.47 10.92
N ILE A 107 -20.41 6.64 10.53
CA ILE A 107 -20.80 6.89 9.14
C ILE A 107 -19.56 6.96 8.22
N SER A 108 -18.48 7.63 8.65
CA SER A 108 -17.23 7.67 7.89
C SER A 108 -16.61 6.29 7.74
N THR A 109 -16.59 5.49 8.83
CA THR A 109 -16.10 4.12 8.79
C THR A 109 -16.93 3.23 7.88
N GLN A 110 -18.25 3.34 7.94
CA GLN A 110 -19.18 2.60 7.06
C GLN A 110 -18.92 2.92 5.59
N ARG A 111 -18.79 4.21 5.23
CA ARG A 111 -18.48 4.64 3.86
C ARG A 111 -17.16 4.05 3.36
N VAL A 112 -16.12 4.10 4.18
CA VAL A 112 -14.81 3.50 3.84
C VAL A 112 -14.93 2.01 3.62
N LEU A 113 -15.57 1.28 4.54
CA LEU A 113 -15.70 -0.17 4.43
C LEU A 113 -16.51 -0.59 3.21
N LEU A 114 -17.60 0.09 2.90
CA LEU A 114 -18.43 -0.17 1.71
C LEU A 114 -17.65 0.13 0.43
N GLY A 115 -17.03 1.31 0.32
CA GLY A 115 -16.30 1.71 -0.86
C GLY A 115 -15.03 0.89 -1.07
N PHE A 116 -14.26 0.63 0.00
CA PHE A 116 -13.10 -0.25 -0.03
C PHE A 116 -13.47 -1.68 -0.41
N GLY A 117 -14.53 -2.23 0.17
CA GLY A 117 -15.01 -3.58 -0.14
C GLY A 117 -15.43 -3.72 -1.61
N ALA A 118 -16.27 -2.80 -2.09
CA ALA A 118 -16.71 -2.79 -3.49
C ALA A 118 -15.53 -2.56 -4.46
N GLY A 119 -14.69 -1.58 -4.18
CA GLY A 119 -13.50 -1.28 -5.01
C GLY A 119 -12.50 -2.41 -5.05
N SER A 120 -12.24 -3.04 -3.90
CA SER A 120 -11.37 -4.21 -3.82
C SER A 120 -11.94 -5.38 -4.62
N ALA A 121 -13.23 -5.66 -4.51
CA ALA A 121 -13.88 -6.72 -5.29
C ALA A 121 -13.77 -6.47 -6.80
N ILE A 122 -14.06 -5.25 -7.26
CA ILE A 122 -13.91 -4.87 -8.67
C ILE A 122 -12.43 -4.99 -9.10
N GLY A 123 -11.52 -4.45 -8.30
CA GLY A 123 -10.08 -4.51 -8.57
C GLY A 123 -9.53 -5.95 -8.64
N LEU A 124 -10.02 -6.84 -7.76
CA LEU A 124 -9.68 -8.27 -7.77
C LEU A 124 -10.17 -8.96 -9.03
N VAL A 125 -11.43 -8.77 -9.40
CA VAL A 125 -12.01 -9.41 -10.59
C VAL A 125 -11.32 -8.92 -11.86
N LEU A 126 -11.21 -7.61 -12.06
CA LEU A 126 -10.56 -7.04 -13.24
C LEU A 126 -9.06 -7.35 -13.27
N GLY A 127 -8.39 -7.29 -12.12
CA GLY A 127 -6.97 -7.62 -11.99
C GLY A 127 -6.67 -9.08 -12.33
N ALA A 128 -7.53 -9.99 -11.87
CA ALA A 128 -7.42 -11.42 -12.22
C ALA A 128 -7.68 -11.65 -13.71
N LEU A 129 -8.74 -11.10 -14.28
CA LEU A 129 -9.07 -11.25 -15.70
C LEU A 129 -7.94 -10.74 -16.61
N VAL A 130 -7.41 -9.54 -16.31
CA VAL A 130 -6.33 -8.93 -17.08
C VAL A 130 -4.98 -9.60 -16.82
N GLY A 131 -4.72 -10.07 -15.59
CA GLY A 131 -3.49 -10.76 -15.24
C GLY A 131 -3.37 -12.16 -15.84
N LEU A 132 -4.49 -12.89 -15.95
CA LEU A 132 -4.52 -14.28 -16.43
C LEU A 132 -4.74 -14.41 -17.95
N SER A 133 -5.32 -13.40 -18.62
CA SER A 133 -5.67 -13.46 -20.03
C SER A 133 -4.96 -12.39 -20.83
N ARG A 134 -4.10 -12.81 -21.78
CA ARG A 134 -3.42 -11.91 -22.70
C ARG A 134 -4.41 -11.11 -23.58
N THR A 135 -5.48 -11.75 -24.04
CA THR A 135 -6.50 -11.10 -24.86
C THR A 135 -7.23 -10.01 -24.08
N VAL A 136 -7.72 -10.34 -22.87
CA VAL A 136 -8.37 -9.36 -21.99
C VAL A 136 -7.40 -8.23 -21.65
N SER A 137 -6.14 -8.55 -21.44
CA SER A 137 -5.09 -7.56 -21.17
C SER A 137 -4.95 -6.55 -22.30
N ILE A 138 -4.87 -7.01 -23.55
CA ILE A 138 -4.71 -6.14 -24.72
C ILE A 138 -5.93 -5.21 -24.88
N LEU A 139 -7.12 -5.71 -24.62
CA LEU A 139 -8.36 -4.95 -24.77
C LEU A 139 -8.61 -3.96 -23.63
N VAL A 140 -8.40 -4.41 -22.38
CA VAL A 140 -8.83 -3.67 -21.19
C VAL A 140 -7.74 -2.76 -20.63
N SER A 141 -6.44 -3.14 -20.73
CA SER A 141 -5.37 -2.36 -20.12
C SER A 141 -5.26 -0.92 -20.65
N PRO A 142 -5.43 -0.64 -21.95
CA PRO A 142 -5.39 0.73 -22.47
C PRO A 142 -6.52 1.59 -21.88
N LEU A 143 -7.73 1.02 -21.78
CA LEU A 143 -8.90 1.71 -21.23
C LEU A 143 -8.69 2.06 -19.77
N ILE A 144 -8.27 1.08 -18.95
CA ILE A 144 -8.00 1.34 -17.52
C ILE A 144 -6.82 2.31 -17.36
N GLY A 145 -5.82 2.22 -18.24
CA GLY A 145 -4.71 3.19 -18.28
C GLY A 145 -5.19 4.62 -18.50
N ALA A 146 -6.10 4.82 -19.44
CA ALA A 146 -6.72 6.13 -19.73
C ALA A 146 -7.57 6.62 -18.53
N LEU A 147 -8.39 5.76 -17.94
CA LEU A 147 -9.19 6.10 -16.75
C LEU A 147 -8.33 6.50 -15.55
N ARG A 148 -7.20 5.84 -15.35
CA ARG A 148 -6.25 6.15 -14.27
C ARG A 148 -5.47 7.46 -14.51
N ALA A 149 -5.32 7.89 -15.75
CA ALA A 149 -4.67 9.17 -16.08
C ALA A 149 -5.53 10.36 -15.61
N VAL A 150 -6.85 10.19 -15.48
CA VAL A 150 -7.73 11.18 -14.89
C VAL A 150 -7.56 11.17 -13.38
N PRO A 151 -7.22 12.32 -12.74
CA PRO A 151 -7.19 12.39 -11.28
C PRO A 151 -8.50 11.92 -10.66
N SER A 152 -8.46 10.90 -9.80
CA SER A 152 -9.68 10.24 -9.31
C SER A 152 -10.62 11.21 -8.58
N LEU A 153 -10.10 12.27 -7.94
CA LEU A 153 -10.93 13.31 -7.31
C LEU A 153 -11.74 14.14 -8.31
N ALA A 154 -11.29 14.23 -9.56
CA ALA A 154 -12.04 14.94 -10.60
C ALA A 154 -13.36 14.25 -10.97
N TRP A 155 -13.54 12.98 -10.60
CA TRP A 155 -14.81 12.28 -10.80
C TRP A 155 -15.91 12.73 -9.86
N LEU A 156 -15.60 13.35 -8.71
CA LEU A 156 -16.60 13.67 -7.69
C LEU A 156 -17.73 14.59 -8.20
N PRO A 157 -17.46 15.72 -8.88
CA PRO A 157 -18.54 16.56 -9.42
C PRO A 157 -19.42 15.80 -10.41
N LEU A 158 -18.82 14.95 -11.24
CA LEU A 158 -19.55 14.14 -12.21
C LEU A 158 -20.43 13.08 -11.53
N LEU A 159 -19.90 12.43 -10.49
CA LEU A 159 -20.65 11.47 -9.69
C LEU A 159 -21.84 12.14 -8.99
N VAL A 160 -21.65 13.34 -8.42
CA VAL A 160 -22.75 14.10 -7.80
C VAL A 160 -23.77 14.51 -8.83
N LEU A 161 -23.36 14.91 -10.03
CA LEU A 161 -24.28 15.30 -11.11
C LEU A 161 -25.18 14.12 -11.56
N TYR A 162 -24.60 12.92 -11.74
CA TYR A 162 -25.33 11.78 -12.25
C TYR A 162 -26.03 10.94 -11.18
N LEU A 163 -25.45 10.84 -9.99
CA LEU A 163 -25.99 10.00 -8.90
C LEU A 163 -26.77 10.81 -7.85
N GLY A 164 -26.79 12.13 -8.01
CA GLY A 164 -27.44 13.04 -7.05
C GLY A 164 -26.57 13.30 -5.81
N ILE A 165 -27.12 14.14 -4.92
CA ILE A 165 -26.51 14.44 -3.62
C ILE A 165 -26.92 13.34 -2.64
N GLY A 166 -25.96 12.72 -1.97
CA GLY A 166 -26.27 11.65 -1.01
C GLY A 166 -25.06 10.74 -0.72
N GLU A 167 -25.35 9.52 -0.30
CA GLU A 167 -24.31 8.54 0.08
C GLU A 167 -23.66 7.87 -1.14
N VAL A 168 -24.43 7.67 -2.22
CA VAL A 168 -24.00 6.92 -3.40
C VAL A 168 -22.76 7.51 -4.07
N PRO A 169 -22.69 8.83 -4.41
CA PRO A 169 -21.50 9.40 -5.04
C PRO A 169 -20.25 9.33 -4.13
N LYS A 170 -20.41 9.42 -2.82
CA LYS A 170 -19.30 9.31 -1.85
C LYS A 170 -18.72 7.90 -1.86
N VAL A 171 -19.56 6.89 -1.72
CA VAL A 171 -19.15 5.49 -1.76
C VAL A 171 -18.58 5.13 -3.14
N ALA A 172 -19.17 5.63 -4.23
CA ALA A 172 -18.68 5.43 -5.59
C ALA A 172 -17.25 6.00 -5.77
N LEU A 173 -16.99 7.20 -5.26
CA LEU A 173 -15.65 7.80 -5.33
C LEU A 173 -14.62 6.96 -4.56
N ILE A 174 -14.95 6.50 -3.35
CA ILE A 174 -14.09 5.62 -2.55
C ILE A 174 -13.85 4.30 -3.29
N THR A 175 -14.89 3.75 -3.93
CA THR A 175 -14.82 2.53 -4.75
C THR A 175 -13.81 2.69 -5.89
N ILE A 176 -13.87 3.80 -6.63
CA ILE A 176 -12.92 4.11 -7.71
C ILE A 176 -11.51 4.19 -7.15
N GLY A 177 -11.32 4.90 -6.04
CA GLY A 177 -10.02 5.05 -5.37
C GLY A 177 -9.40 3.73 -4.91
N ALA A 178 -10.23 2.80 -4.42
CA ALA A 178 -9.78 1.48 -3.96
C ALA A 178 -9.54 0.49 -5.11
N ALA A 179 -10.31 0.57 -6.20
CA ALA A 179 -10.25 -0.40 -7.30
C ALA A 179 -8.90 -0.37 -8.03
N PHE A 180 -8.37 0.82 -8.32
CA PHE A 180 -7.15 0.95 -9.11
C PHE A 180 -5.89 0.35 -8.47
N PRO A 181 -5.58 0.57 -7.18
CA PRO A 181 -4.43 -0.06 -6.53
C PRO A 181 -4.53 -1.59 -6.54
N VAL A 182 -5.70 -2.14 -6.19
CA VAL A 182 -5.91 -3.60 -6.18
C VAL A 182 -5.76 -4.18 -7.59
N PHE A 183 -6.41 -3.57 -8.58
CA PHE A 183 -6.28 -3.97 -9.98
C PHE A 183 -4.83 -4.01 -10.43
N THR A 184 -4.07 -2.93 -10.21
CA THR A 184 -2.70 -2.83 -10.73
C THR A 184 -1.73 -3.77 -10.05
N THR A 185 -1.85 -3.94 -8.75
CA THR A 185 -0.98 -4.85 -8.01
C THR A 185 -1.27 -6.29 -8.35
N LEU A 186 -2.55 -6.69 -8.42
CA LEU A 186 -2.91 -8.07 -8.77
C LEU A 186 -2.59 -8.41 -10.21
N ALA A 187 -2.99 -7.57 -11.17
CA ALA A 187 -2.70 -7.80 -12.60
C ALA A 187 -1.20 -7.85 -12.87
N GLY A 188 -0.43 -6.96 -12.23
CA GLY A 188 1.03 -6.96 -12.31
C GLY A 188 1.64 -8.23 -11.71
N ALA A 189 1.25 -8.59 -10.50
CA ALA A 189 1.78 -9.76 -9.82
C ALA A 189 1.49 -11.06 -10.58
N LEU A 190 0.25 -11.26 -11.08
CA LEU A 190 -0.11 -12.45 -11.85
C LEU A 190 0.68 -12.61 -13.14
N ARG A 191 1.06 -11.50 -13.81
CA ARG A 191 1.90 -11.54 -15.01
C ARG A 191 3.36 -11.88 -14.75
N HIS A 192 3.84 -11.65 -13.52
CA HIS A 192 5.22 -11.89 -13.12
C HIS A 192 5.40 -13.16 -12.29
N VAL A 193 4.36 -14.01 -12.21
CA VAL A 193 4.51 -15.36 -11.64
C VAL A 193 5.50 -16.13 -12.48
N ASP A 194 6.46 -16.79 -11.82
CA ASP A 194 7.51 -17.58 -12.48
C ASP A 194 6.89 -18.61 -13.44
N PRO A 195 7.21 -18.54 -14.76
CA PRO A 195 6.72 -19.49 -15.74
C PRO A 195 7.04 -20.95 -15.40
N HIS A 196 8.20 -21.20 -14.77
CA HIS A 196 8.59 -22.55 -14.37
C HIS A 196 7.61 -23.17 -13.36
N LEU A 197 7.10 -22.39 -12.41
CA LEU A 197 6.08 -22.86 -11.46
C LEU A 197 4.78 -23.25 -12.20
N VAL A 198 4.42 -22.49 -13.22
CA VAL A 198 3.24 -22.76 -14.06
C VAL A 198 3.45 -24.03 -14.89
N GLU A 199 4.64 -24.23 -15.46
CA GLU A 199 5.00 -25.41 -16.24
C GLU A 199 5.00 -26.66 -15.38
N VAL A 200 5.61 -26.62 -14.20
CA VAL A 200 5.58 -27.72 -13.23
C VAL A 200 4.14 -28.08 -12.87
N GLY A 201 3.31 -27.10 -12.54
CA GLY A 201 1.90 -27.35 -12.24
C GLY A 201 1.13 -28.02 -13.39
N ARG A 202 1.42 -27.65 -14.65
CA ARG A 202 0.86 -28.29 -15.84
C ARG A 202 1.36 -29.73 -16.00
N ALA A 203 2.65 -29.98 -15.74
CA ALA A 203 3.23 -31.31 -15.80
C ALA A 203 2.57 -32.27 -14.78
N TYR A 204 2.15 -31.73 -13.62
CA TYR A 204 1.34 -32.47 -12.64
C TYR A 204 -0.15 -32.59 -12.99
N GLY A 205 -0.57 -32.15 -14.20
CA GLY A 205 -1.95 -32.29 -14.67
C GLY A 205 -2.93 -31.29 -14.07
N LEU A 206 -2.46 -30.18 -13.47
CA LEU A 206 -3.35 -29.17 -12.91
C LEU A 206 -4.16 -28.48 -14.03
N THR A 207 -5.47 -28.40 -13.83
CA THR A 207 -6.37 -27.63 -14.68
C THR A 207 -6.08 -26.12 -14.53
N ARG A 208 -6.64 -25.28 -15.40
CA ARG A 208 -6.49 -23.81 -15.31
C ARG A 208 -6.90 -23.27 -13.94
N VAL A 209 -8.00 -23.76 -13.38
CA VAL A 209 -8.48 -23.36 -12.04
C VAL A 209 -7.55 -23.90 -10.96
N GLY A 210 -7.10 -25.16 -11.06
CA GLY A 210 -6.11 -25.73 -10.14
C GLY A 210 -4.80 -24.94 -10.14
N LEU A 211 -4.29 -24.56 -11.32
CA LEU A 211 -3.10 -23.71 -11.45
C LEU A 211 -3.27 -22.35 -10.76
N LEU A 212 -4.43 -21.72 -10.98
CA LEU A 212 -4.72 -20.45 -10.33
C LEU A 212 -4.73 -20.58 -8.80
N THR A 213 -5.46 -21.56 -8.27
CA THR A 213 -5.68 -21.69 -6.82
C THR A 213 -4.49 -22.25 -6.06
N THR A 214 -3.72 -23.17 -6.69
CA THR A 214 -2.63 -23.89 -6.01
C THR A 214 -1.26 -23.26 -6.24
N VAL A 215 -1.06 -22.58 -7.37
CA VAL A 215 0.25 -22.04 -7.76
C VAL A 215 0.24 -20.52 -7.81
N GLN A 216 -0.63 -19.93 -8.67
CA GLN A 216 -0.55 -18.52 -8.98
C GLN A 216 -1.07 -17.63 -7.83
N LEU A 217 -2.22 -17.98 -7.26
CA LEU A 217 -2.82 -17.20 -6.18
C LEU A 217 -1.92 -17.15 -4.92
N PRO A 218 -1.38 -18.28 -4.41
CA PRO A 218 -0.41 -18.23 -3.31
C PRO A 218 0.81 -17.38 -3.60
N ALA A 219 1.37 -17.46 -4.82
CA ALA A 219 2.55 -16.71 -5.22
C ALA A 219 2.31 -15.18 -5.22
N VAL A 220 1.08 -14.72 -5.47
CA VAL A 220 0.76 -13.28 -5.53
C VAL A 220 0.17 -12.71 -4.23
N ILE A 221 -0.11 -13.52 -3.21
CA ILE A 221 -0.67 -13.07 -1.93
C ILE A 221 0.08 -11.87 -1.34
N PRO A 222 1.43 -11.84 -1.26
CA PRO A 222 2.14 -10.70 -0.68
C PRO A 222 1.88 -9.41 -1.44
N SER A 223 1.89 -9.47 -2.78
CA SER A 223 1.60 -8.32 -3.63
C SER A 223 0.14 -7.88 -3.51
N LEU A 224 -0.79 -8.83 -3.44
CA LEU A 224 -2.22 -8.55 -3.26
C LEU A 224 -2.47 -7.81 -1.94
N VAL A 225 -1.89 -8.26 -0.84
CA VAL A 225 -2.04 -7.60 0.46
C VAL A 225 -1.46 -6.19 0.44
N SER A 226 -0.31 -5.99 -0.21
CA SER A 226 0.26 -4.67 -0.42
C SER A 226 -0.68 -3.76 -1.22
N GLY A 227 -1.33 -4.30 -2.25
CA GLY A 227 -2.37 -3.61 -3.02
C GLY A 227 -3.59 -3.22 -2.18
N LEU A 228 -4.07 -4.13 -1.33
CA LEU A 228 -5.19 -3.87 -0.41
C LEU A 228 -4.86 -2.79 0.62
N ARG A 229 -3.63 -2.76 1.16
CA ARG A 229 -3.18 -1.69 2.06
C ARG A 229 -3.18 -0.32 1.38
N LEU A 230 -2.65 -0.27 0.15
CA LEU A 230 -2.67 0.96 -0.63
C LEU A 230 -4.10 1.39 -0.96
N ALA A 231 -4.97 0.45 -1.32
CA ALA A 231 -6.38 0.71 -1.58
C ALA A 231 -7.11 1.25 -0.35
N LEU A 232 -6.83 0.71 0.84
CA LEU A 232 -7.41 1.20 2.09
C LEU A 232 -6.95 2.63 2.41
N ALA A 233 -5.66 2.94 2.25
CA ALA A 233 -5.12 4.28 2.43
C ALA A 233 -5.79 5.28 1.46
N GLN A 234 -5.96 4.90 0.19
CA GLN A 234 -6.69 5.70 -0.79
C GLN A 234 -8.18 5.85 -0.43
N SER A 235 -8.80 4.82 0.13
CA SER A 235 -10.20 4.89 0.59
C SER A 235 -10.41 5.97 1.64
N TRP A 236 -9.53 6.07 2.63
CA TRP A 236 -9.57 7.14 3.63
C TRP A 236 -9.33 8.53 3.02
N LEU A 237 -8.39 8.64 2.07
CA LEU A 237 -8.13 9.90 1.37
C LEU A 237 -9.37 10.37 0.59
N PHE A 238 -10.00 9.46 -0.18
CA PHE A 238 -11.19 9.79 -0.98
C PHE A 238 -12.43 10.00 -0.13
N LEU A 239 -12.55 9.32 1.02
CA LEU A 239 -13.58 9.61 2.00
C LEU A 239 -13.53 11.07 2.44
N VAL A 240 -12.37 11.52 2.92
CA VAL A 240 -12.22 12.91 3.40
C VAL A 240 -12.57 13.90 2.29
N ALA A 241 -12.08 13.69 1.07
CA ALA A 241 -12.39 14.55 -0.07
C ALA A 241 -13.90 14.58 -0.40
N ALA A 242 -14.56 13.41 -0.38
CA ALA A 242 -16.00 13.32 -0.63
C ALA A 242 -16.83 14.01 0.47
N GLU A 243 -16.43 13.82 1.72
CA GLU A 243 -17.14 14.41 2.87
C GLU A 243 -16.94 15.93 2.96
N LEU A 244 -15.77 16.45 2.60
CA LEU A 244 -15.50 17.89 2.55
C LEU A 244 -16.39 18.62 1.54
N ILE A 245 -16.73 17.98 0.42
CA ILE A 245 -17.42 18.64 -0.69
C ILE A 245 -18.95 18.44 -0.63
N SER A 246 -19.41 17.25 -0.23
CA SER A 246 -20.81 16.87 -0.43
C SER A 246 -21.45 16.17 0.78
N SER A 247 -20.98 16.44 2.01
CA SER A 247 -21.55 15.80 3.19
C SER A 247 -22.13 16.80 4.18
N SER A 248 -23.11 16.32 4.97
CA SER A 248 -23.66 17.01 6.15
C SER A 248 -23.34 16.29 7.46
N MET A 249 -22.56 15.20 7.41
CA MET A 249 -22.16 14.40 8.56
C MET A 249 -20.93 13.55 8.22
N GLY A 250 -20.17 13.17 9.23
CA GLY A 250 -18.93 12.40 9.11
C GLY A 250 -17.70 13.22 9.49
N LEU A 251 -16.55 12.55 9.59
CA LEU A 251 -15.31 13.15 10.07
C LEU A 251 -14.75 14.24 9.14
N GLY A 252 -14.89 14.06 7.82
CA GLY A 252 -14.52 15.09 6.85
C GLY A 252 -15.46 16.29 6.90
N PHE A 253 -16.75 16.08 7.12
CA PHE A 253 -17.69 17.18 7.37
C PHE A 253 -17.35 17.88 8.68
N LEU A 254 -17.10 17.16 9.77
CA LEU A 254 -16.68 17.74 11.06
C LEU A 254 -15.44 18.61 10.89
N LEU A 255 -14.51 18.23 10.02
CA LEU A 255 -13.28 18.96 9.74
C LEU A 255 -13.56 20.32 9.08
N ILE A 256 -14.37 20.35 8.01
CA ILE A 256 -14.68 21.61 7.30
C ILE A 256 -15.63 22.51 8.12
N ASP A 257 -16.64 21.93 8.77
CA ASP A 257 -17.57 22.67 9.63
C ASP A 257 -16.83 23.35 10.78
N SER A 258 -15.93 22.60 11.44
CA SER A 258 -15.12 23.12 12.53
C SER A 258 -14.16 24.21 12.06
N GLY A 259 -13.57 24.07 10.87
CA GLY A 259 -12.73 25.10 10.25
C GLY A 259 -13.50 26.38 9.99
N ASN A 260 -14.69 26.29 9.39
CA ASN A 260 -15.54 27.42 9.05
C ASN A 260 -16.08 28.15 10.31
N ASN A 261 -16.34 27.40 11.38
CA ASN A 261 -16.84 27.94 12.65
C ASN A 261 -15.73 28.36 13.64
N GLY A 262 -14.45 28.29 13.23
CA GLY A 262 -13.32 28.64 14.10
C GLY A 262 -13.09 27.69 15.28
N ARG A 263 -13.71 26.48 15.26
CA ARG A 263 -13.58 25.45 16.29
C ARG A 263 -12.36 24.55 15.99
N ILE A 264 -11.19 25.13 16.12
CA ILE A 264 -9.92 24.45 15.80
C ILE A 264 -9.68 23.24 16.71
N ASP A 265 -10.22 23.24 17.94
CA ASP A 265 -10.25 22.11 18.86
C ASP A 265 -10.93 20.85 18.23
N ARG A 266 -12.10 21.02 17.60
CA ARG A 266 -12.81 19.95 16.90
C ARG A 266 -12.15 19.54 15.59
N LEU A 267 -11.54 20.52 14.88
CA LEU A 267 -10.78 20.25 13.66
C LEU A 267 -9.59 19.32 13.95
N PHE A 268 -8.81 19.61 15.00
CA PHE A 268 -7.71 18.74 15.44
C PHE A 268 -8.22 17.37 15.87
N LEU A 269 -9.36 17.32 16.59
CA LEU A 269 -10.01 16.05 16.95
C LEU A 269 -10.33 15.22 15.71
N ALA A 270 -10.94 15.81 14.68
CA ALA A 270 -11.28 15.08 13.44
C ALA A 270 -10.03 14.51 12.76
N ILE A 271 -8.95 15.28 12.67
CA ILE A 271 -7.67 14.80 12.11
C ILE A 271 -7.12 13.62 12.92
N ILE A 272 -7.12 13.71 14.24
CA ILE A 272 -6.64 12.64 15.12
C ILE A 272 -7.50 11.39 14.96
N LEU A 273 -8.82 11.52 14.92
CA LEU A 273 -9.72 10.39 14.70
C LEU A 273 -9.49 9.70 13.36
N LEU A 274 -9.33 10.48 12.27
CA LEU A 274 -8.99 9.94 10.95
C LEU A 274 -7.66 9.18 10.97
N ALA A 275 -6.64 9.71 11.64
CA ALA A 275 -5.34 9.04 11.78
C ALA A 275 -5.45 7.74 12.59
N ILE A 276 -6.21 7.73 13.67
CA ILE A 276 -6.44 6.54 14.51
C ILE A 276 -7.21 5.48 13.71
N LEU A 277 -8.31 5.84 13.06
CA LEU A 277 -9.13 4.91 12.29
C LEU A 277 -8.37 4.35 11.07
N GLY A 278 -7.63 5.19 10.37
CA GLY A 278 -6.75 4.76 9.29
C GLY A 278 -5.70 3.75 9.78
N LYS A 279 -5.08 4.01 10.93
CA LYS A 279 -4.09 3.10 11.52
C LYS A 279 -4.69 1.81 12.06
N LEU A 280 -5.86 1.87 12.68
CA LEU A 280 -6.58 0.68 13.15
C LEU A 280 -6.98 -0.23 11.99
N THR A 281 -7.54 0.33 10.93
CA THR A 281 -7.96 -0.43 9.75
C THR A 281 -6.76 -1.00 8.97
N ASP A 282 -5.64 -0.27 8.85
CA ASP A 282 -4.38 -0.81 8.32
C ASP A 282 -3.85 -1.97 9.18
N GLY A 283 -3.95 -1.84 10.50
CA GLY A 283 -3.59 -2.90 11.45
C GLY A 283 -4.41 -4.18 11.24
N LEU A 284 -5.71 -4.07 10.95
CA LEU A 284 -6.57 -5.22 10.63
C LEU A 284 -6.12 -5.94 9.36
N ILE A 285 -5.78 -5.20 8.30
CA ILE A 285 -5.19 -5.81 7.09
C ILE A 285 -3.86 -6.48 7.41
N GLY A 286 -3.02 -5.89 8.27
CA GLY A 286 -1.77 -6.52 8.71
C GLY A 286 -1.97 -7.81 9.52
N VAL A 287 -3.08 -7.96 10.22
CA VAL A 287 -3.45 -9.24 10.86
C VAL A 287 -3.86 -10.26 9.81
N LEU A 288 -4.69 -9.86 8.84
CA LEU A 288 -5.10 -10.70 7.71
C LEU A 288 -3.90 -11.19 6.90
N GLU A 289 -2.94 -10.31 6.61
CA GLU A 289 -1.68 -10.63 5.93
C GLU A 289 -0.94 -11.75 6.66
N ARG A 290 -0.69 -11.58 7.96
CA ARG A 290 0.02 -12.60 8.76
C ARG A 290 -0.71 -13.94 8.78
N TRP A 291 -2.04 -13.92 8.79
CA TRP A 291 -2.85 -15.13 8.75
C TRP A 291 -2.75 -15.83 7.37
N LEU A 292 -2.87 -15.07 6.28
CA LEU A 292 -2.74 -15.59 4.92
C LEU A 292 -1.34 -16.17 4.66
N LEU A 293 -0.28 -15.44 5.04
CA LEU A 293 1.10 -15.90 4.85
C LEU A 293 1.44 -17.13 5.68
N ARG A 294 0.81 -17.34 6.86
CA ARG A 294 0.99 -18.58 7.64
C ARG A 294 0.29 -19.79 7.04
N ARG A 295 -0.75 -19.54 6.26
CA ARG A 295 -1.54 -20.63 5.65
C ARG A 295 -0.97 -21.08 4.30
N TRP A 296 -0.29 -20.20 3.60
CA TRP A 296 0.16 -20.43 2.21
C TRP A 296 1.69 -20.28 2.03
N GLY A 297 2.45 -19.89 3.03
CA GLY A 297 3.91 -19.87 3.10
C GLY A 297 4.39 -20.87 4.13
#